data_e7fc04e7bf58a209c16f1719f857558b
#
_entry.id   e7fc04e7bf58a209c16f1719f857558b
#
_cell.length_a   1.000
_cell.length_b   1.000
_cell.length_c   1.000
_cell.angle_alpha   90.00
_cell.angle_beta   90.00
_cell.angle_gamma   90.00
#
_symmetry.space_group_name_H-M   'P 1'
#
loop_
_entity.id
_entity.type
_entity.pdbx_description
1 polymer ?
#
loop_
_entity_poly.entity_id
_entity_poly.type
_entity_poly.pdbx_seq_one_letter_code
_entity_poly.pdbx_strand_id
1 'polypeptide(L)'
;QESRGLGDVYKRQAAYHVEGEKTWGVQFHPEVFHSTDGTKLLDNFLNICGCAKDWTPASFIESTVAELKEQLGDDKVILALSGGVDSSVTAVLLNKAIGKNLTCIFVDHGLLRKNEFENVMRDYEHLGLNVIGVNAKDKFYKELAGVTEPEKKRKIIGKGFIDVFDEEAHKLKDIKWLGQGTIYPDVIESLSITGTVIKSHHNVGGLPDTMNLKLVEPLRLLFKDEVRRVGMELGMQPHLIKRHPFPGPGLGIRILGDITPEKVRILQDADDIYMSLMREWGLYDKIWQAGVILLPIQSVGVMGDERTYENTVALRAVTSTDAMTADWAQLPYEFLAKVSNEIINKVKGVNRVVYDISSKPPATIEWE
;
A
#
# COMPACT_ATOMS: atom_id res chain seq x y z
N GLN A 1 -12.84 -37.09 -11.86
CA GLN A 1 -12.70 -38.54 -11.57
C GLN A 1 -11.43 -39.12 -12.19
N GLU A 2 -11.05 -38.66 -13.38
CA GLU A 2 -9.88 -39.13 -14.11
C GLU A 2 -8.55 -38.68 -13.51
N SER A 3 -8.48 -37.59 -12.81
CA SER A 3 -7.24 -37.12 -12.20
C SER A 3 -6.69 -38.06 -11.10
N ARG A 4 -7.54 -38.90 -10.50
CA ARG A 4 -7.12 -39.89 -9.49
C ARG A 4 -6.55 -41.19 -10.10
N GLY A 5 -6.87 -41.48 -11.36
CA GLY A 5 -6.43 -42.70 -12.05
C GLY A 5 -5.20 -42.51 -12.93
N LEU A 6 -4.82 -41.27 -13.16
CA LEU A 6 -3.70 -40.92 -14.03
C LEU A 6 -2.41 -41.01 -13.21
N GLY A 7 -1.90 -42.23 -13.08
CA GLY A 7 -0.59 -42.48 -12.51
C GLY A 7 0.53 -41.70 -13.22
N ASP A 8 1.75 -41.94 -12.85
CA ASP A 8 2.93 -41.17 -13.30
C ASP A 8 3.07 -41.03 -14.83
N VAL A 9 2.50 -41.95 -15.61
CA VAL A 9 2.51 -41.93 -17.09
C VAL A 9 1.71 -40.74 -17.64
N TYR A 10 0.65 -40.30 -16.95
CA TYR A 10 -0.27 -39.26 -17.42
C TYR A 10 -0.01 -37.90 -16.77
N LYS A 11 0.89 -37.81 -15.82
CA LYS A 11 1.32 -36.56 -15.20
C LYS A 11 1.99 -35.57 -16.15
N ARG A 12 2.18 -35.96 -17.42
CA ARG A 12 2.74 -35.11 -18.48
C ARG A 12 1.71 -34.28 -19.24
N GLN A 13 0.43 -34.42 -18.92
CA GLN A 13 -0.61 -33.59 -19.55
C GLN A 13 -0.59 -32.20 -18.89
N ALA A 14 -0.25 -31.19 -19.68
CA ALA A 14 -0.26 -29.81 -19.23
C ALA A 14 -1.67 -29.21 -19.19
N ALA A 15 -2.58 -29.70 -20.04
CA ALA A 15 -3.95 -29.26 -20.17
C ALA A 15 -4.88 -30.36 -20.71
N TYR A 16 -6.18 -30.23 -20.46
CA TYR A 16 -7.21 -31.12 -21.04
C TYR A 16 -8.47 -30.32 -21.35
N HIS A 17 -9.30 -30.89 -22.20
CA HIS A 17 -10.63 -30.40 -22.55
C HIS A 17 -11.65 -31.53 -22.33
N VAL A 18 -12.79 -31.17 -21.73
CA VAL A 18 -13.89 -32.14 -21.55
C VAL A 18 -14.74 -32.15 -22.80
N GLU A 19 -14.83 -33.33 -23.46
CA GLU A 19 -15.57 -33.48 -24.69
C GLU A 19 -17.07 -33.21 -24.48
N GLY A 20 -17.66 -32.38 -25.33
CA GLY A 20 -19.05 -31.96 -25.23
C GLY A 20 -19.34 -30.82 -24.26
N GLU A 21 -18.33 -30.33 -23.56
CA GLU A 21 -18.47 -29.20 -22.61
C GLU A 21 -17.53 -28.05 -22.96
N LYS A 22 -17.88 -26.85 -22.55
CA LYS A 22 -16.97 -25.68 -22.60
C LYS A 22 -16.09 -25.62 -21.37
N THR A 23 -15.45 -26.72 -21.02
CA THR A 23 -14.64 -26.90 -19.82
C THR A 23 -13.21 -27.31 -20.18
N TRP A 24 -12.25 -26.53 -19.75
CA TRP A 24 -10.81 -26.79 -19.91
C TRP A 24 -10.13 -26.79 -18.55
N GLY A 25 -9.19 -27.69 -18.35
CA GLY A 25 -8.34 -27.72 -17.16
C GLY A 25 -6.87 -27.57 -17.55
N VAL A 26 -6.12 -26.86 -16.75
CA VAL A 26 -4.67 -26.69 -16.90
C VAL A 26 -3.96 -27.08 -15.61
N GLN A 27 -2.75 -27.65 -15.71
CA GLN A 27 -1.91 -28.04 -14.57
C GLN A 27 -0.78 -27.04 -14.30
N PHE A 28 -0.81 -25.91 -14.94
CA PHE A 28 0.13 -24.81 -14.77
C PHE A 28 -0.63 -23.51 -14.55
N HIS A 29 0.06 -22.48 -14.16
CA HIS A 29 -0.47 -21.16 -13.92
C HIS A 29 -0.29 -20.26 -15.14
N PRO A 30 -1.31 -20.07 -16.00
CA PRO A 30 -1.19 -19.21 -17.18
C PRO A 30 -1.02 -17.74 -16.85
N GLU A 31 -1.44 -17.32 -15.65
CA GLU A 31 -1.38 -15.95 -15.18
C GLU A 31 0.03 -15.51 -14.71
N VAL A 32 0.93 -16.46 -14.44
CA VAL A 32 2.26 -16.11 -13.92
C VAL A 32 3.24 -15.71 -15.01
N PHE A 33 4.20 -14.86 -14.67
CA PHE A 33 5.22 -14.33 -15.58
C PHE A 33 6.02 -15.41 -16.34
N HIS A 34 6.25 -16.57 -15.74
CA HIS A 34 6.98 -17.67 -16.35
C HIS A 34 6.21 -18.43 -17.44
N SER A 35 4.90 -18.21 -17.56
CA SER A 35 4.07 -18.79 -18.61
C SER A 35 4.09 -17.88 -19.84
N THR A 36 5.02 -18.14 -20.76
CA THR A 36 5.33 -17.28 -21.93
C THR A 36 4.10 -16.95 -22.78
N ASP A 37 3.18 -17.91 -22.99
CA ASP A 37 1.94 -17.75 -23.76
C ASP A 37 0.68 -17.70 -22.86
N GLY A 38 0.84 -17.50 -21.55
CA GLY A 38 -0.26 -17.53 -20.60
C GLY A 38 -1.36 -16.52 -20.91
N THR A 39 -0.99 -15.28 -21.22
CA THR A 39 -1.95 -14.23 -21.65
C THR A 39 -2.73 -14.62 -22.90
N LYS A 40 -2.06 -15.24 -23.88
CA LYS A 40 -2.71 -15.69 -25.11
C LYS A 40 -3.70 -16.84 -24.86
N LEU A 41 -3.37 -17.74 -23.94
CA LEU A 41 -4.25 -18.82 -23.52
C LEU A 41 -5.51 -18.25 -22.86
N LEU A 42 -5.36 -17.30 -21.93
CA LEU A 42 -6.49 -16.64 -21.28
C LEU A 42 -7.33 -15.84 -22.28
N ASP A 43 -6.69 -15.13 -23.23
CA ASP A 43 -7.39 -14.39 -24.28
C ASP A 43 -8.22 -15.31 -25.18
N ASN A 44 -7.69 -16.47 -25.57
CA ASN A 44 -8.42 -17.48 -26.32
C ASN A 44 -9.63 -18.02 -25.55
N PHE A 45 -9.49 -18.23 -24.24
CA PHE A 45 -10.60 -18.66 -23.38
C PHE A 45 -11.69 -17.58 -23.30
N LEU A 46 -11.33 -16.31 -23.13
CA LEU A 46 -12.29 -15.21 -23.15
C LEU A 46 -13.04 -15.12 -24.49
N ASN A 47 -12.35 -15.37 -25.61
CA ASN A 47 -12.99 -15.43 -26.92
C ASN A 47 -14.00 -16.60 -27.02
N ILE A 48 -13.67 -17.77 -26.48
CA ILE A 48 -14.58 -18.93 -26.44
C ILE A 48 -15.81 -18.62 -25.55
N CYS A 49 -15.63 -17.87 -24.46
CA CYS A 49 -16.71 -17.41 -23.60
C CYS A 49 -17.58 -16.31 -24.24
N GLY A 50 -17.12 -15.70 -25.35
CA GLY A 50 -17.83 -14.59 -26.01
C GLY A 50 -17.77 -13.28 -25.23
N CYS A 51 -16.70 -13.08 -24.44
CA CYS A 51 -16.51 -11.84 -23.67
C CYS A 51 -16.30 -10.66 -24.62
N ALA A 52 -17.01 -9.56 -24.40
CA ALA A 52 -16.97 -8.36 -25.24
C ALA A 52 -15.63 -7.60 -25.17
N LYS A 53 -14.88 -7.76 -24.06
CA LYS A 53 -13.58 -7.07 -23.80
C LYS A 53 -13.68 -5.54 -23.91
N ASP A 54 -14.81 -4.99 -23.51
CA ASP A 54 -15.19 -3.59 -23.63
C ASP A 54 -14.86 -2.78 -22.38
N TRP A 55 -14.29 -3.41 -21.36
CA TRP A 55 -13.85 -2.71 -20.16
C TRP A 55 -12.68 -1.77 -20.48
N THR A 56 -12.86 -0.49 -20.16
CA THR A 56 -11.83 0.54 -20.21
C THR A 56 -11.88 1.37 -18.93
N PRO A 57 -10.78 2.03 -18.52
CA PRO A 57 -10.81 2.94 -17.39
C PRO A 57 -11.88 4.04 -17.53
N ALA A 58 -12.06 4.58 -18.75
CA ALA A 58 -13.07 5.61 -19.03
C ALA A 58 -14.49 5.08 -18.84
N SER A 59 -14.83 3.91 -19.43
CA SER A 59 -16.16 3.30 -19.29
C SER A 59 -16.46 2.93 -17.83
N PHE A 60 -15.45 2.45 -17.09
CA PHE A 60 -15.56 2.18 -15.66
C PHE A 60 -15.88 3.45 -14.87
N ILE A 61 -15.17 4.56 -15.12
CA ILE A 61 -15.40 5.83 -14.45
C ILE A 61 -16.84 6.33 -14.69
N GLU A 62 -17.28 6.29 -15.94
CA GLU A 62 -18.63 6.75 -16.32
C GLU A 62 -19.72 5.94 -15.62
N SER A 63 -19.66 4.61 -15.70
CA SER A 63 -20.64 3.73 -15.07
C SER A 63 -20.63 3.86 -13.54
N THR A 64 -19.43 3.81 -12.93
CA THR A 64 -19.27 3.90 -11.47
C THR A 64 -19.77 5.25 -10.93
N VAL A 65 -19.46 6.36 -11.59
CA VAL A 65 -19.95 7.69 -11.19
C VAL A 65 -21.48 7.77 -11.31
N ALA A 66 -22.08 7.17 -12.32
CA ALA A 66 -23.54 7.12 -12.47
C ALA A 66 -24.19 6.29 -11.36
N GLU A 67 -23.66 5.09 -11.09
CA GLU A 67 -24.13 4.21 -10.01
C GLU A 67 -24.00 4.87 -8.64
N LEU A 68 -22.88 5.54 -8.37
CA LEU A 68 -22.66 6.27 -7.12
C LEU A 68 -23.64 7.43 -6.95
N LYS A 69 -23.96 8.16 -8.02
CA LYS A 69 -24.96 9.23 -7.97
C LYS A 69 -26.35 8.70 -7.64
N GLU A 70 -26.74 7.58 -8.24
CA GLU A 70 -28.02 6.94 -7.96
C GLU A 70 -28.08 6.39 -6.54
N GLN A 71 -27.02 5.71 -6.08
CA GLN A 71 -26.95 5.09 -4.76
C GLN A 71 -26.94 6.11 -3.62
N LEU A 72 -26.15 7.17 -3.76
CA LEU A 72 -25.86 8.13 -2.70
C LEU A 72 -26.82 9.34 -2.70
N GLY A 73 -27.31 9.75 -3.87
CA GLY A 73 -28.15 10.94 -4.01
C GLY A 73 -27.53 12.17 -3.34
N ASP A 74 -28.28 12.78 -2.42
CA ASP A 74 -27.84 13.94 -1.63
C ASP A 74 -27.21 13.57 -0.27
N ASP A 75 -27.00 12.28 0.00
CA ASP A 75 -26.41 11.80 1.25
C ASP A 75 -24.94 12.21 1.37
N LYS A 76 -24.51 12.43 2.61
CA LYS A 76 -23.11 12.76 2.92
C LYS A 76 -22.28 11.51 3.16
N VAL A 77 -21.08 11.51 2.61
CA VAL A 77 -20.08 10.44 2.71
C VAL A 77 -18.86 10.95 3.43
N ILE A 78 -18.31 10.13 4.33
CA ILE A 78 -17.01 10.34 4.94
C ILE A 78 -16.01 9.29 4.40
N LEU A 79 -14.77 9.67 4.18
CA LEU A 79 -13.72 8.78 3.69
C LEU A 79 -12.42 9.00 4.45
N ALA A 80 -11.83 7.92 4.97
CA ALA A 80 -10.48 7.96 5.52
C ALA A 80 -9.44 7.89 4.39
N LEU A 81 -8.57 8.88 4.31
CA LEU A 81 -7.44 8.90 3.38
C LEU A 81 -6.20 8.33 4.06
N SER A 82 -5.57 7.37 3.42
CA SER A 82 -4.30 6.78 3.87
C SER A 82 -3.09 7.37 3.15
N GLY A 83 -3.30 8.29 2.21
CA GLY A 83 -2.25 8.73 1.28
C GLY A 83 -1.90 7.69 0.21
N GLY A 84 -2.53 6.52 0.22
CA GLY A 84 -2.34 5.46 -0.78
C GLY A 84 -3.18 5.69 -2.05
N VAL A 85 -2.81 5.00 -3.14
CA VAL A 85 -3.50 5.16 -4.44
C VAL A 85 -4.98 4.79 -4.37
N ASP A 86 -5.35 3.73 -3.64
CA ASP A 86 -6.72 3.22 -3.60
C ASP A 86 -7.67 4.22 -2.92
N SER A 87 -7.32 4.71 -1.74
CA SER A 87 -8.10 5.73 -1.04
C SER A 87 -8.19 7.04 -1.85
N SER A 88 -7.12 7.39 -2.56
CA SER A 88 -7.10 8.61 -3.40
C SER A 88 -8.00 8.47 -4.63
N VAL A 89 -7.97 7.33 -5.33
CA VAL A 89 -8.85 7.07 -6.50
C VAL A 89 -10.31 7.00 -6.04
N THR A 90 -10.58 6.35 -4.91
CA THR A 90 -11.91 6.32 -4.28
C THR A 90 -12.42 7.74 -4.01
N ALA A 91 -11.57 8.60 -3.42
CA ALA A 91 -11.94 9.99 -3.13
C ALA A 91 -12.31 10.77 -4.40
N VAL A 92 -11.52 10.62 -5.46
CA VAL A 92 -11.78 11.34 -6.73
C VAL A 92 -13.05 10.83 -7.40
N LEU A 93 -13.33 9.53 -7.40
CA LEU A 93 -14.57 8.96 -7.95
C LEU A 93 -15.79 9.45 -7.16
N LEU A 94 -15.75 9.38 -5.83
CA LEU A 94 -16.81 9.89 -4.97
C LEU A 94 -17.01 11.40 -5.16
N ASN A 95 -15.93 12.17 -5.24
CA ASN A 95 -16.01 13.62 -5.48
C ASN A 95 -16.67 13.95 -6.83
N LYS A 96 -16.39 13.18 -7.89
CA LYS A 96 -17.05 13.32 -9.20
C LYS A 96 -18.54 12.99 -9.11
N ALA A 97 -18.95 12.07 -8.24
CA ALA A 97 -20.33 11.67 -8.08
C ALA A 97 -21.13 12.65 -7.23
N ILE A 98 -20.66 13.01 -6.04
CA ILE A 98 -21.43 13.73 -5.01
C ILE A 98 -20.81 15.08 -4.60
N GLY A 99 -19.66 15.47 -5.15
CA GLY A 99 -19.04 16.77 -4.94
C GLY A 99 -18.86 17.12 -3.45
N LYS A 100 -19.46 18.22 -3.02
CA LYS A 100 -19.36 18.77 -1.65
C LYS A 100 -19.91 17.86 -0.55
N ASN A 101 -20.69 16.83 -0.90
CA ASN A 101 -21.20 15.86 0.05
C ASN A 101 -20.14 14.83 0.49
N LEU A 102 -18.97 14.82 -0.14
CA LEU A 102 -17.82 14.05 0.32
C LEU A 102 -16.99 14.89 1.29
N THR A 103 -16.68 14.31 2.45
CA THR A 103 -15.65 14.83 3.38
C THR A 103 -14.58 13.75 3.59
N CYS A 104 -13.36 14.08 3.31
CA CYS A 104 -12.22 13.20 3.53
C CYS A 104 -11.48 13.59 4.82
N ILE A 105 -10.96 12.61 5.54
CA ILE A 105 -10.12 12.83 6.73
C ILE A 105 -8.75 12.21 6.47
N PHE A 106 -7.70 13.01 6.64
CA PHE A 106 -6.31 12.57 6.56
C PHE A 106 -5.60 12.80 7.90
N VAL A 107 -5.10 11.73 8.51
CA VAL A 107 -4.51 11.76 9.85
C VAL A 107 -2.99 11.75 9.76
N ASP A 108 -2.34 12.75 10.36
CA ASP A 108 -0.92 12.73 10.65
C ASP A 108 -0.68 12.09 12.01
N HIS A 109 -0.33 10.83 12.00
CA HIS A 109 0.02 10.06 13.19
C HIS A 109 1.52 10.18 13.58
N GLY A 110 2.26 11.07 12.93
CA GLY A 110 3.68 11.30 13.22
C GLY A 110 4.64 10.25 12.62
N LEU A 111 4.14 9.19 11.99
CA LEU A 111 4.94 8.11 11.41
C LEU A 111 4.88 8.13 9.87
N LEU A 112 4.45 9.23 9.28
CA LEU A 112 4.51 9.50 7.85
C LEU A 112 5.95 9.81 7.42
N ARG A 113 6.22 9.74 6.12
CA ARG A 113 7.50 10.20 5.56
C ARG A 113 7.66 11.70 5.78
N LYS A 114 8.87 12.19 5.64
CA LYS A 114 9.19 13.62 5.78
C LYS A 114 8.33 14.47 4.83
N ASN A 115 7.70 15.49 5.36
CA ASN A 115 6.81 16.44 4.65
C ASN A 115 5.64 15.76 3.90
N GLU A 116 5.33 14.50 4.22
CA GLU A 116 4.30 13.76 3.50
C GLU A 116 2.91 14.34 3.76
N PHE A 117 2.63 14.73 5.00
CA PHE A 117 1.33 15.31 5.35
C PHE A 117 1.03 16.57 4.53
N GLU A 118 1.97 17.49 4.50
CA GLU A 118 1.83 18.77 3.77
C GLU A 118 1.74 18.55 2.26
N ASN A 119 2.54 17.63 1.73
CA ASN A 119 2.53 17.32 0.30
C ASN A 119 1.22 16.67 -0.13
N VAL A 120 0.73 15.69 0.62
CA VAL A 120 -0.54 14.98 0.34
C VAL A 120 -1.72 15.95 0.47
N MET A 121 -1.76 16.80 1.48
CA MET A 121 -2.81 17.81 1.63
C MET A 121 -2.87 18.77 0.43
N ARG A 122 -1.72 19.20 -0.07
CA ARG A 122 -1.61 20.05 -1.26
C ARG A 122 -2.09 19.33 -2.52
N ASP A 123 -1.69 18.07 -2.69
CA ASP A 123 -2.11 17.27 -3.84
C ASP A 123 -3.63 17.08 -3.85
N TYR A 124 -4.24 16.85 -2.69
CA TYR A 124 -5.69 16.69 -2.58
C TYR A 124 -6.45 18.01 -2.80
N GLU A 125 -5.88 19.13 -2.38
CA GLU A 125 -6.44 20.46 -2.69
C GLU A 125 -6.48 20.70 -4.21
N HIS A 126 -5.41 20.35 -4.91
CA HIS A 126 -5.37 20.44 -6.39
C HIS A 126 -6.39 19.53 -7.09
N LEU A 127 -6.76 18.41 -6.45
CA LEU A 127 -7.82 17.53 -6.93
C LEU A 127 -9.24 18.03 -6.58
N GLY A 128 -9.35 19.16 -5.89
CA GLY A 128 -10.65 19.75 -5.48
C GLY A 128 -11.35 18.94 -4.39
N LEU A 129 -10.64 18.16 -3.60
CA LEU A 129 -11.20 17.36 -2.50
C LEU A 129 -11.38 18.21 -1.24
N ASN A 130 -12.49 18.00 -0.54
CA ASN A 130 -12.70 18.57 0.80
C ASN A 130 -12.03 17.65 1.84
N VAL A 131 -10.84 18.02 2.29
CA VAL A 131 -10.02 17.22 3.21
C VAL A 131 -9.81 17.92 4.54
N ILE A 132 -10.15 17.23 5.61
CA ILE A 132 -9.81 17.61 6.99
C ILE A 132 -8.49 16.95 7.34
N GLY A 133 -7.42 17.73 7.50
CA GLY A 133 -6.14 17.26 7.98
C GLY A 133 -6.10 17.28 9.51
N VAL A 134 -5.80 16.16 10.15
CA VAL A 134 -5.77 16.03 11.62
C VAL A 134 -4.36 15.72 12.07
N ASN A 135 -3.78 16.61 12.86
CA ASN A 135 -2.49 16.35 13.52
C ASN A 135 -2.72 15.60 14.85
N ALA A 136 -2.38 14.32 14.88
CA ALA A 136 -2.52 13.45 16.04
C ALA A 136 -1.16 12.91 16.56
N LYS A 137 -0.03 13.49 16.13
CA LYS A 137 1.33 13.02 16.46
C LYS A 137 1.54 12.72 17.94
N ASP A 138 1.16 13.65 18.81
CA ASP A 138 1.40 13.54 20.25
C ASP A 138 0.62 12.37 20.87
N LYS A 139 -0.61 12.10 20.39
CA LYS A 139 -1.42 10.95 20.82
C LYS A 139 -0.69 9.66 20.50
N PHE A 140 -0.26 9.47 19.24
CA PHE A 140 0.42 8.27 18.81
C PHE A 140 1.78 8.07 19.49
N TYR A 141 2.59 9.10 19.63
CA TYR A 141 3.87 9.01 20.35
C TYR A 141 3.69 8.61 21.82
N LYS A 142 2.65 9.14 22.48
CA LYS A 142 2.33 8.78 23.86
C LYS A 142 1.91 7.31 23.99
N GLU A 143 1.07 6.82 23.09
CA GLU A 143 0.57 5.44 23.11
C GLU A 143 1.64 4.43 22.71
N LEU A 144 2.60 4.81 21.88
CA LEU A 144 3.70 3.97 21.40
C LEU A 144 4.94 4.01 22.33
N ALA A 145 4.95 4.87 23.35
CA ALA A 145 6.10 5.00 24.23
C ALA A 145 6.44 3.68 24.92
N GLY A 146 7.69 3.20 24.74
CA GLY A 146 8.18 1.95 25.31
C GLY A 146 7.64 0.66 24.66
N VAL A 147 6.85 0.77 23.59
CA VAL A 147 6.33 -0.41 22.85
C VAL A 147 7.38 -0.84 21.83
N THR A 148 7.87 -2.08 21.99
CA THR A 148 8.91 -2.66 21.13
C THR A 148 8.42 -3.82 20.26
N GLU A 149 7.31 -4.45 20.62
CA GLU A 149 6.76 -5.60 19.92
C GLU A 149 6.02 -5.15 18.64
N PRO A 150 6.38 -5.69 17.45
CA PRO A 150 5.82 -5.26 16.17
C PRO A 150 4.29 -5.34 16.10
N GLU A 151 3.72 -6.44 16.56
CA GLU A 151 2.27 -6.62 16.50
C GLU A 151 1.51 -5.67 17.45
N LYS A 152 2.09 -5.33 18.60
CA LYS A 152 1.54 -4.29 19.48
C LYS A 152 1.58 -2.91 18.85
N LYS A 153 2.71 -2.56 18.19
CA LYS A 153 2.80 -1.30 17.45
C LYS A 153 1.69 -1.19 16.40
N ARG A 154 1.50 -2.25 15.59
CA ARG A 154 0.45 -2.31 14.56
C ARG A 154 -0.94 -2.11 15.14
N LYS A 155 -1.26 -2.80 16.25
CA LYS A 155 -2.56 -2.69 16.93
C LYS A 155 -2.81 -1.30 17.50
N ILE A 156 -1.80 -0.70 18.14
CA ILE A 156 -1.91 0.66 18.69
C ILE A 156 -2.11 1.67 17.58
N ILE A 157 -1.32 1.59 16.51
CA ILE A 157 -1.43 2.51 15.38
C ILE A 157 -2.79 2.36 14.70
N GLY A 158 -3.22 1.12 14.43
CA GLY A 158 -4.52 0.86 13.81
C GLY A 158 -5.69 1.37 14.66
N LYS A 159 -5.67 1.06 15.98
CA LYS A 159 -6.70 1.55 16.92
C LYS A 159 -6.68 3.07 17.02
N GLY A 160 -5.52 3.68 17.20
CA GLY A 160 -5.37 5.14 17.29
C GLY A 160 -5.91 5.86 16.06
N PHE A 161 -5.69 5.28 14.87
CA PHE A 161 -6.24 5.80 13.61
C PHE A 161 -7.78 5.77 13.61
N ILE A 162 -8.37 4.65 14.02
CA ILE A 162 -9.83 4.49 14.12
C ILE A 162 -10.41 5.49 15.14
N ASP A 163 -9.79 5.61 16.32
CA ASP A 163 -10.24 6.52 17.38
C ASP A 163 -10.23 7.98 16.90
N VAL A 164 -9.16 8.43 16.22
CA VAL A 164 -9.07 9.79 15.66
C VAL A 164 -10.09 10.01 14.55
N PHE A 165 -10.27 9.02 13.67
CA PHE A 165 -11.24 9.10 12.60
C PHE A 165 -12.67 9.21 13.16
N ASP A 166 -13.01 8.42 14.16
CA ASP A 166 -14.30 8.43 14.84
C ASP A 166 -14.57 9.77 15.55
N GLU A 167 -13.57 10.30 16.26
CA GLU A 167 -13.64 11.62 16.89
C GLU A 167 -13.96 12.74 15.87
N GLU A 168 -13.32 12.72 14.70
CA GLU A 168 -13.57 13.71 13.65
C GLU A 168 -14.91 13.50 12.94
N ALA A 169 -15.29 12.26 12.72
CA ALA A 169 -16.55 11.92 12.09
C ALA A 169 -17.75 12.37 12.94
N HIS A 170 -17.68 12.24 14.27
CA HIS A 170 -18.72 12.70 15.18
C HIS A 170 -18.94 14.23 15.21
N LYS A 171 -17.94 15.01 14.76
CA LYS A 171 -18.10 16.47 14.60
C LYS A 171 -18.93 16.84 13.37
N LEU A 172 -19.06 15.91 12.42
CA LEU A 172 -19.81 16.09 11.19
C LEU A 172 -21.28 15.67 11.38
N LYS A 173 -22.19 16.45 10.78
CA LYS A 173 -23.62 16.18 10.90
C LYS A 173 -24.15 15.46 9.64
N ASP A 174 -25.11 14.57 9.87
CA ASP A 174 -25.87 13.90 8.80
C ASP A 174 -25.06 13.02 7.87
N ILE A 175 -23.96 12.44 8.37
CA ILE A 175 -23.16 11.46 7.65
C ILE A 175 -23.93 10.13 7.65
N LYS A 176 -24.10 9.53 6.47
CA LYS A 176 -24.80 8.25 6.32
C LYS A 176 -23.92 7.15 5.74
N TRP A 177 -22.84 7.50 5.07
CA TRP A 177 -22.00 6.56 4.34
C TRP A 177 -20.53 6.71 4.70
N LEU A 178 -19.85 5.54 4.75
CA LEU A 178 -18.41 5.43 4.83
C LEU A 178 -17.87 4.96 3.47
N GLY A 179 -17.03 5.78 2.84
CA GLY A 179 -16.27 5.40 1.66
C GLY A 179 -15.08 4.55 2.06
N GLN A 180 -14.81 3.49 1.31
CA GLN A 180 -13.66 2.61 1.54
C GLN A 180 -12.99 2.23 0.21
N GLY A 181 -11.66 2.26 0.20
CA GLY A 181 -10.83 1.92 -0.96
C GLY A 181 -10.52 0.43 -1.06
N THR A 182 -11.47 -0.44 -0.72
CA THR A 182 -11.36 -1.90 -0.86
C THR A 182 -11.19 -2.26 -2.33
N ILE A 183 -10.22 -3.13 -2.63
CA ILE A 183 -9.98 -3.66 -3.97
C ILE A 183 -10.25 -5.17 -4.01
N TYR A 184 -10.34 -5.76 -5.20
CA TYR A 184 -10.72 -7.17 -5.36
C TYR A 184 -9.83 -8.16 -4.61
N PRO A 185 -8.49 -8.03 -4.57
CA PRO A 185 -7.64 -8.86 -3.73
C PRO A 185 -8.01 -8.85 -2.24
N ASP A 186 -8.41 -7.71 -1.68
CA ASP A 186 -8.83 -7.61 -0.29
C ASP A 186 -10.12 -8.43 -0.03
N VAL A 187 -11.03 -8.44 -1.01
CA VAL A 187 -12.27 -9.24 -0.96
C VAL A 187 -11.96 -10.73 -0.96
N ILE A 188 -11.07 -11.20 -1.84
CA ILE A 188 -10.69 -12.61 -1.93
C ILE A 188 -9.99 -13.07 -0.66
N GLU A 189 -9.06 -12.28 -0.14
CA GLU A 189 -8.31 -12.59 1.08
C GLU A 189 -9.19 -12.62 2.34
N SER A 190 -10.26 -11.84 2.37
CA SER A 190 -11.23 -11.84 3.49
C SER A 190 -12.19 -13.04 3.46
N LEU A 191 -12.36 -13.70 2.31
CA LEU A 191 -13.26 -14.86 2.12
C LEU A 191 -12.55 -16.20 2.36
N SER A 192 -11.56 -16.27 3.22
CA SER A 192 -10.84 -17.53 3.52
C SER A 192 -11.82 -18.64 3.95
N ILE A 193 -11.80 -19.75 3.21
CA ILE A 193 -12.65 -20.96 3.43
C ILE A 193 -12.37 -21.62 4.80
N THR A 194 -11.27 -21.29 5.46
CA THR A 194 -10.84 -21.86 6.74
C THR A 194 -11.22 -21.02 7.95
N GLY A 195 -11.94 -19.90 7.78
CA GLY A 195 -12.38 -19.05 8.88
C GLY A 195 -11.26 -18.28 9.61
N THR A 196 -10.02 -18.44 9.20
CA THR A 196 -8.90 -17.63 9.69
C THR A 196 -8.75 -16.41 8.78
N VAL A 197 -9.06 -15.23 9.29
CA VAL A 197 -8.83 -13.96 8.61
C VAL A 197 -7.32 -13.78 8.43
N ILE A 198 -6.82 -13.95 7.21
CA ILE A 198 -5.38 -13.89 6.90
C ILE A 198 -4.85 -12.45 6.95
N LYS A 199 -5.70 -11.45 6.72
CA LYS A 199 -5.35 -10.03 6.84
C LYS A 199 -6.44 -9.26 7.56
N SER A 200 -6.19 -8.94 8.83
CA SER A 200 -7.03 -8.03 9.63
C SER A 200 -6.77 -6.54 9.33
N HIS A 201 -5.84 -6.22 8.43
CA HIS A 201 -5.26 -4.88 8.31
C HIS A 201 -5.94 -3.97 7.28
N HIS A 202 -6.76 -4.52 6.38
CA HIS A 202 -7.50 -3.76 5.38
C HIS A 202 -8.99 -3.65 5.66
N ASN A 203 -9.50 -4.43 6.59
CA ASN A 203 -10.87 -4.27 7.06
C ASN A 203 -10.88 -3.20 8.15
N VAL A 204 -11.48 -2.05 7.83
CA VAL A 204 -12.02 -1.11 8.81
C VAL A 204 -13.23 -1.77 9.52
N GLY A 205 -13.19 -3.09 9.69
CA GLY A 205 -14.10 -3.88 10.52
C GLY A 205 -13.92 -3.64 12.02
N GLY A 206 -13.17 -2.59 12.38
CA GLY A 206 -13.03 -2.09 13.72
C GLY A 206 -13.62 -0.70 13.92
N LEU A 207 -14.38 -0.17 12.95
CA LEU A 207 -15.23 1.00 13.25
C LEU A 207 -16.20 0.60 14.34
N PRO A 208 -16.35 1.42 15.40
CA PRO A 208 -17.30 1.16 16.44
C PRO A 208 -18.69 0.95 15.83
N ASP A 209 -19.44 -0.06 16.28
CA ASP A 209 -20.84 -0.30 15.91
C ASP A 209 -21.73 0.94 16.19
N THR A 210 -21.18 1.93 16.88
CA THR A 210 -21.78 3.21 17.22
C THR A 210 -22.06 4.10 16.01
N MET A 211 -21.36 3.93 14.88
CA MET A 211 -21.52 4.84 13.73
C MET A 211 -22.67 4.49 12.78
N ASN A 212 -23.14 3.27 12.76
CA ASN A 212 -24.27 2.81 11.93
C ASN A 212 -24.24 3.32 10.45
N LEU A 213 -23.02 3.47 9.88
CA LEU A 213 -22.81 3.96 8.53
C LEU A 213 -22.92 2.84 7.51
N LYS A 214 -23.51 3.14 6.36
CA LYS A 214 -23.49 2.23 5.20
C LYS A 214 -22.14 2.32 4.51
N LEU A 215 -21.66 1.20 3.94
CA LEU A 215 -20.41 1.17 3.18
C LEU A 215 -20.64 1.50 1.69
N VAL A 216 -19.69 2.23 1.11
CA VAL A 216 -19.59 2.42 -0.35
C VAL A 216 -18.16 2.16 -0.78
N GLU A 217 -17.97 1.17 -1.67
CA GLU A 217 -16.68 0.61 -2.09
C GLU A 217 -16.55 0.63 -3.62
N PRO A 218 -16.26 1.76 -4.23
CA PRO A 218 -16.24 1.90 -5.70
C PRO A 218 -15.23 1.00 -6.42
N LEU A 219 -14.15 0.60 -5.75
CA LEU A 219 -13.04 -0.15 -6.34
C LEU A 219 -13.10 -1.65 -6.08
N ARG A 220 -14.16 -2.15 -5.45
CA ARG A 220 -14.27 -3.52 -4.92
C ARG A 220 -14.02 -4.64 -5.95
N LEU A 221 -14.25 -4.37 -7.23
CA LEU A 221 -14.08 -5.33 -8.32
C LEU A 221 -12.78 -5.11 -9.12
N LEU A 222 -11.93 -4.17 -8.75
CA LEU A 222 -10.72 -3.84 -9.47
C LEU A 222 -9.48 -4.46 -8.84
N PHE A 223 -8.53 -4.86 -9.68
CA PHE A 223 -7.16 -5.15 -9.29
C PHE A 223 -6.33 -3.87 -9.16
N LYS A 224 -5.19 -3.96 -8.50
CA LYS A 224 -4.32 -2.82 -8.19
C LYS A 224 -3.81 -2.07 -9.42
N ASP A 225 -3.50 -2.77 -10.49
CA ASP A 225 -3.08 -2.19 -11.76
C ASP A 225 -4.23 -1.47 -12.47
N GLU A 226 -5.45 -1.98 -12.36
CA GLU A 226 -6.67 -1.35 -12.88
C GLU A 226 -6.97 -0.06 -12.13
N VAL A 227 -6.86 -0.07 -10.78
CA VAL A 227 -6.99 1.14 -9.97
C VAL A 227 -6.00 2.22 -10.40
N ARG A 228 -4.75 1.85 -10.68
CA ARG A 228 -3.74 2.79 -11.19
C ARG A 228 -4.11 3.35 -12.56
N ARG A 229 -4.63 2.51 -13.47
CA ARG A 229 -5.11 2.96 -14.80
C ARG A 229 -6.30 3.91 -14.68
N VAL A 230 -7.25 3.60 -13.80
CA VAL A 230 -8.38 4.49 -13.47
C VAL A 230 -7.89 5.82 -12.90
N GLY A 231 -6.93 5.79 -11.98
CA GLY A 231 -6.32 7.00 -11.42
C GLY A 231 -5.65 7.88 -12.48
N MET A 232 -4.95 7.29 -13.45
CA MET A 232 -4.37 8.02 -14.58
C MET A 232 -5.44 8.66 -15.46
N GLU A 233 -6.51 7.93 -15.79
CA GLU A 233 -7.64 8.41 -16.58
C GLU A 233 -8.42 9.53 -15.87
N LEU A 234 -8.47 9.51 -14.54
CA LEU A 234 -9.01 10.59 -13.71
C LEU A 234 -8.14 11.85 -13.70
N GLY A 235 -6.96 11.83 -14.34
CA GLY A 235 -6.04 12.95 -14.39
C GLY A 235 -5.22 13.16 -13.11
N MET A 236 -5.13 12.16 -12.25
CA MET A 236 -4.32 12.24 -11.03
C MET A 236 -2.84 12.32 -11.34
N GLN A 237 -2.10 13.03 -10.50
CA GLN A 237 -0.67 13.22 -10.67
C GLN A 237 0.09 11.88 -10.63
N PRO A 238 1.07 11.66 -11.56
CA PRO A 238 1.81 10.39 -11.63
C PRO A 238 2.47 9.97 -10.32
N HIS A 239 2.95 10.92 -9.51
CA HIS A 239 3.60 10.62 -8.24
C HIS A 239 2.65 10.05 -7.17
N LEU A 240 1.35 10.33 -7.25
CA LEU A 240 0.33 9.72 -6.39
C LEU A 240 0.02 8.27 -6.81
N ILE A 241 0.02 8.01 -8.13
CA ILE A 241 -0.36 6.73 -8.70
C ILE A 241 0.80 5.72 -8.68
N LYS A 242 2.02 6.18 -9.02
CA LYS A 242 3.23 5.35 -9.10
C LYS A 242 3.99 5.24 -7.77
N ARG A 243 3.36 5.65 -6.70
CA ARG A 243 3.96 5.60 -5.38
C ARG A 243 4.32 4.16 -4.99
N HIS A 244 5.53 3.98 -4.44
CA HIS A 244 5.89 2.71 -3.82
C HIS A 244 4.88 2.35 -2.73
N PRO A 245 4.55 1.07 -2.53
CA PRO A 245 3.77 0.65 -1.39
C PRO A 245 4.37 1.20 -0.09
N PHE A 246 3.51 1.73 0.76
CA PHE A 246 3.90 2.21 2.07
C PHE A 246 2.92 1.61 3.09
N PRO A 247 3.42 0.92 4.11
CA PRO A 247 2.57 0.18 5.03
C PRO A 247 1.70 1.11 5.87
N GLY A 248 0.50 0.65 6.25
CA GLY A 248 -0.43 1.43 7.08
C GLY A 248 0.18 1.97 8.38
N PRO A 249 1.01 1.19 9.13
CA PRO A 249 1.70 1.70 10.31
C PRO A 249 2.82 2.73 10.01
N GLY A 250 3.07 3.05 8.76
CA GLY A 250 4.07 4.02 8.35
C GLY A 250 5.48 3.61 8.74
N LEU A 251 6.28 4.60 9.15
CA LEU A 251 7.64 4.39 9.64
C LEU A 251 7.72 3.62 10.97
N GLY A 252 6.58 3.41 11.65
CA GLY A 252 6.53 2.70 12.93
C GLY A 252 7.06 1.28 12.88
N ILE A 253 6.91 0.57 11.74
CA ILE A 253 7.44 -0.79 11.52
C ILE A 253 8.82 -0.78 10.85
N ARG A 254 9.41 0.39 10.66
CA ARG A 254 10.78 0.57 10.18
C ARG A 254 11.71 1.13 11.26
N ILE A 255 11.19 1.36 12.47
CA ILE A 255 11.96 1.65 13.67
C ILE A 255 11.93 0.39 14.55
N LEU A 256 12.99 -0.41 14.50
CA LEU A 256 13.08 -1.60 15.32
C LEU A 256 13.30 -1.19 16.80
N GLY A 257 12.46 -1.75 17.68
CA GLY A 257 12.44 -1.35 19.08
C GLY A 257 11.40 -0.26 19.38
N ASP A 258 11.62 0.54 20.40
CA ASP A 258 10.72 1.62 20.80
C ASP A 258 10.73 2.81 19.83
N ILE A 259 9.59 3.47 19.71
CA ILE A 259 9.41 4.64 18.85
C ILE A 259 9.54 5.91 19.68
N THR A 260 10.42 6.80 19.25
CA THR A 260 10.56 8.15 19.85
C THR A 260 10.53 9.21 18.74
N PRO A 261 10.14 10.47 19.04
CA PRO A 261 10.17 11.55 18.05
C PRO A 261 11.55 11.74 17.41
N GLU A 262 12.62 11.54 18.17
CA GLU A 262 13.99 11.63 17.66
C GLU A 262 14.29 10.53 16.64
N LYS A 263 13.95 9.27 16.95
CA LYS A 263 14.14 8.13 16.03
C LYS A 263 13.31 8.28 14.75
N VAL A 264 12.09 8.82 14.89
CA VAL A 264 11.26 9.13 13.73
C VAL A 264 11.92 10.18 12.85
N ARG A 265 12.43 11.26 13.42
CA ARG A 265 13.15 12.31 12.69
C ARG A 265 14.38 11.75 11.96
N ILE A 266 15.20 10.96 12.65
CA ILE A 266 16.36 10.30 12.04
C ILE A 266 15.96 9.46 10.83
N LEU A 267 14.92 8.63 10.99
CA LEU A 267 14.46 7.76 9.93
C LEU A 267 13.82 8.56 8.78
N GLN A 268 13.04 9.60 9.08
CA GLN A 268 12.48 10.50 8.06
C GLN A 268 13.56 11.18 7.23
N ASP A 269 14.60 11.70 7.87
CA ASP A 269 15.71 12.36 7.18
C ASP A 269 16.50 11.38 6.30
N ALA A 270 16.78 10.17 6.80
CA ALA A 270 17.49 9.15 6.05
C ALA A 270 16.66 8.60 4.86
N ASP A 271 15.37 8.34 5.08
CA ASP A 271 14.45 7.86 4.03
C ASP A 271 14.24 8.92 2.93
N ASP A 272 14.14 10.20 3.28
CA ASP A 272 14.03 11.30 2.33
C ASP A 272 15.25 11.41 1.41
N ILE A 273 16.45 11.29 1.95
CA ILE A 273 17.70 11.26 1.16
C ILE A 273 17.69 10.05 0.22
N TYR A 274 17.38 8.86 0.73
CA TYR A 274 17.37 7.63 -0.07
C TYR A 274 16.37 7.71 -1.22
N MET A 275 15.13 8.11 -0.93
CA MET A 275 14.08 8.20 -1.93
C MET A 275 14.32 9.32 -2.95
N SER A 276 14.90 10.43 -2.54
CA SER A 276 15.25 11.54 -3.44
C SER A 276 16.36 11.15 -4.41
N LEU A 277 17.42 10.52 -3.92
CA LEU A 277 18.50 9.99 -4.77
C LEU A 277 18.02 8.89 -5.70
N MET A 278 17.09 8.03 -5.26
CA MET A 278 16.47 7.01 -6.11
C MET A 278 15.75 7.63 -7.33
N ARG A 279 15.04 8.74 -7.12
CA ARG A 279 14.40 9.49 -8.21
C ARG A 279 15.41 10.17 -9.11
N GLU A 280 16.40 10.83 -8.54
CA GLU A 280 17.48 11.51 -9.28
C GLU A 280 18.23 10.56 -10.20
N TRP A 281 18.50 9.32 -9.75
CA TRP A 281 19.19 8.31 -10.53
C TRP A 281 18.27 7.49 -11.46
N GLY A 282 16.98 7.80 -11.53
CA GLY A 282 16.01 7.08 -12.36
C GLY A 282 15.82 5.61 -11.96
N LEU A 283 16.02 5.29 -10.68
CA LEU A 283 15.86 3.96 -10.12
C LEU A 283 14.47 3.73 -9.52
N TYR A 284 13.77 4.80 -9.16
CA TYR A 284 12.50 4.73 -8.44
C TYR A 284 11.46 3.84 -9.14
N ASP A 285 11.22 4.06 -10.42
CA ASP A 285 10.22 3.30 -11.20
C ASP A 285 10.64 1.84 -11.51
N LYS A 286 11.91 1.48 -11.26
CA LYS A 286 12.44 0.12 -11.47
C LYS A 286 12.34 -0.75 -10.21
N ILE A 287 12.06 -0.13 -9.08
CA ILE A 287 12.01 -0.76 -7.76
C ILE A 287 10.53 -0.88 -7.35
N TRP A 288 10.13 -2.04 -6.87
CA TRP A 288 8.76 -2.25 -6.41
C TRP A 288 8.49 -1.53 -5.09
N GLN A 289 9.42 -1.66 -4.14
CA GLN A 289 9.38 -0.97 -2.85
C GLN A 289 10.80 -0.72 -2.32
N ALA A 290 11.00 0.46 -1.75
CA ALA A 290 12.22 0.80 -1.06
C ALA A 290 11.94 1.62 0.21
N GLY A 291 12.89 1.60 1.12
CA GLY A 291 12.86 2.37 2.35
C GLY A 291 14.09 2.17 3.21
N VAL A 292 14.16 2.96 4.26
CA VAL A 292 15.22 2.87 5.28
C VAL A 292 14.62 2.28 6.55
N ILE A 293 15.40 1.45 7.24
CA ILE A 293 15.07 0.85 8.53
C ILE A 293 16.06 1.36 9.57
N LEU A 294 15.58 1.84 10.71
CA LEU A 294 16.41 2.21 11.85
C LEU A 294 16.61 0.99 12.74
N LEU A 295 17.87 0.55 12.84
CA LEU A 295 18.23 -0.62 13.62
C LEU A 295 18.40 -0.26 15.12
N PRO A 296 18.08 -1.18 16.06
CA PRO A 296 18.19 -0.93 17.50
C PRO A 296 19.64 -1.13 18.00
N ILE A 297 20.61 -0.75 17.18
CA ILE A 297 22.03 -0.87 17.49
C ILE A 297 22.74 0.44 17.22
N GLN A 298 23.75 0.70 18.04
CA GLN A 298 24.70 1.77 17.82
C GLN A 298 26.09 1.20 17.49
N SER A 299 26.82 1.94 16.69
CA SER A 299 28.16 1.55 16.28
C SER A 299 29.16 2.65 16.53
N VAL A 300 30.42 2.27 16.76
CA VAL A 300 31.52 3.22 16.85
C VAL A 300 31.82 3.79 15.47
N GLY A 301 31.91 5.09 15.38
CA GLY A 301 32.37 5.83 14.20
C GLY A 301 33.45 6.83 14.58
N VAL A 302 34.04 7.45 13.58
CA VAL A 302 34.97 8.58 13.74
C VAL A 302 34.47 9.69 12.84
N MET A 303 34.19 10.84 13.43
CA MET A 303 33.80 12.06 12.72
C MET A 303 34.77 13.20 13.12
N GLY A 304 35.60 13.60 12.16
CA GLY A 304 36.75 14.46 12.48
C GLY A 304 37.72 13.72 13.39
N ASP A 305 38.11 14.34 14.49
CA ASP A 305 39.07 13.79 15.48
C ASP A 305 38.37 13.09 16.67
N GLU A 306 37.01 13.01 16.65
CA GLU A 306 36.25 12.46 17.76
C GLU A 306 35.64 11.09 17.43
N ARG A 307 35.58 10.19 18.43
CA ARG A 307 34.82 8.96 18.35
C ARG A 307 33.34 9.27 18.57
N THR A 308 32.50 8.76 17.68
CA THR A 308 31.05 8.82 17.81
C THR A 308 30.48 7.44 18.14
N TYR A 309 29.32 7.42 18.80
CA TYR A 309 28.56 6.21 19.07
C TYR A 309 27.11 6.48 18.69
N GLU A 310 26.76 6.15 17.44
CA GLU A 310 25.51 6.54 16.82
C GLU A 310 24.80 5.36 16.15
N ASN A 311 23.58 5.61 15.66
CA ASN A 311 22.71 4.59 15.12
C ASN A 311 23.21 4.05 13.77
N THR A 312 22.76 2.84 13.48
CA THR A 312 22.92 2.19 12.18
C THR A 312 21.57 2.15 11.47
N VAL A 313 21.56 2.47 10.19
CA VAL A 313 20.37 2.31 9.33
C VAL A 313 20.63 1.24 8.26
N ALA A 314 19.58 0.47 7.93
CA ALA A 314 19.60 -0.47 6.82
C ALA A 314 18.77 0.10 5.65
N LEU A 315 19.37 0.08 4.46
CA LEU A 315 18.64 0.33 3.22
C LEU A 315 17.99 -0.96 2.76
N ARG A 316 16.75 -0.88 2.33
CA ARG A 316 16.01 -1.98 1.71
C ARG A 316 15.47 -1.52 0.37
N ALA A 317 15.68 -2.32 -0.68
CA ALA A 317 15.01 -2.17 -1.96
C ALA A 317 14.73 -3.56 -2.54
N VAL A 318 13.52 -3.77 -3.03
CA VAL A 318 13.09 -5.04 -3.59
C VAL A 318 12.41 -4.87 -4.94
N THR A 319 12.58 -5.86 -5.79
CA THR A 319 11.81 -6.07 -7.00
C THR A 319 10.80 -7.18 -6.77
N SER A 320 9.59 -7.02 -7.25
CA SER A 320 8.51 -8.01 -7.14
C SER A 320 7.48 -7.76 -8.23
N THR A 321 6.72 -8.78 -8.60
CA THR A 321 5.55 -8.66 -9.48
C THR A 321 4.24 -8.75 -8.71
N ASP A 322 4.19 -9.54 -7.64
CA ASP A 322 2.97 -9.91 -6.93
C ASP A 322 3.03 -9.68 -5.41
N ALA A 323 4.15 -9.21 -4.88
CA ALA A 323 4.45 -9.08 -3.45
C ALA A 323 4.50 -10.42 -2.67
N MET A 324 4.17 -11.55 -3.28
CA MET A 324 4.27 -12.87 -2.65
C MET A 324 5.72 -13.32 -2.58
N THR A 325 6.44 -13.13 -3.69
CA THR A 325 7.89 -13.31 -3.79
C THR A 325 8.56 -11.98 -4.09
N ALA A 326 9.74 -11.76 -3.57
CA ALA A 326 10.52 -10.56 -3.85
C ALA A 326 12.02 -10.85 -3.77
N ASP A 327 12.76 -10.29 -4.70
CA ASP A 327 14.21 -10.31 -4.67
C ASP A 327 14.73 -8.94 -4.25
N TRP A 328 15.90 -8.93 -3.57
CA TRP A 328 16.58 -7.68 -3.31
C TRP A 328 17.05 -7.04 -4.62
N ALA A 329 16.93 -5.73 -4.73
CA ALA A 329 17.30 -5.01 -5.92
C ALA A 329 18.84 -4.85 -6.01
N GLN A 330 19.43 -5.18 -7.14
CA GLN A 330 20.86 -4.96 -7.39
C GLN A 330 21.10 -3.50 -7.78
N LEU A 331 21.22 -2.64 -6.76
CA LEU A 331 21.51 -1.23 -6.97
C LEU A 331 22.98 -1.01 -7.34
N PRO A 332 23.32 0.00 -8.17
CA PRO A 332 24.71 0.33 -8.49
C PRO A 332 25.53 0.65 -7.23
N TYR A 333 26.76 0.18 -7.15
CA TYR A 333 27.65 0.43 -5.99
C TYR A 333 27.88 1.93 -5.77
N GLU A 334 28.02 2.70 -6.84
CA GLU A 334 28.20 4.14 -6.80
C GLU A 334 26.98 4.85 -6.20
N PHE A 335 25.77 4.34 -6.51
CA PHE A 335 24.55 4.82 -5.90
C PHE A 335 24.52 4.53 -4.39
N LEU A 336 24.83 3.30 -3.99
CA LEU A 336 24.88 2.92 -2.56
C LEU A 336 25.94 3.73 -1.80
N ALA A 337 27.10 3.96 -2.40
CA ALA A 337 28.13 4.82 -1.83
C ALA A 337 27.66 6.26 -1.68
N LYS A 338 26.98 6.81 -2.69
CA LYS A 338 26.42 8.17 -2.65
C LYS A 338 25.37 8.29 -1.53
N VAL A 339 24.43 7.34 -1.45
CA VAL A 339 23.38 7.33 -0.42
C VAL A 339 24.00 7.26 0.97
N SER A 340 24.96 6.35 1.19
CA SER A 340 25.65 6.19 2.47
C SER A 340 26.35 7.49 2.89
N ASN A 341 27.09 8.11 1.99
CA ASN A 341 27.78 9.38 2.27
C ASN A 341 26.81 10.51 2.60
N GLU A 342 25.73 10.63 1.84
CA GLU A 342 24.72 11.67 2.07
C GLU A 342 24.01 11.50 3.43
N ILE A 343 23.63 10.26 3.77
CA ILE A 343 22.97 9.97 5.06
C ILE A 343 23.92 10.29 6.20
N ILE A 344 25.15 9.76 6.21
CA ILE A 344 26.13 9.94 7.29
C ILE A 344 26.46 11.42 7.48
N ASN A 345 26.60 12.18 6.41
CA ASN A 345 26.98 13.58 6.49
C ASN A 345 25.82 14.52 6.88
N LYS A 346 24.56 14.17 6.56
CA LYS A 346 23.42 15.08 6.73
C LYS A 346 22.47 14.68 7.85
N VAL A 347 22.44 13.41 8.24
CA VAL A 347 21.53 12.90 9.27
C VAL A 347 22.27 12.76 10.59
N LYS A 348 22.06 13.72 11.50
CA LYS A 348 22.61 13.64 12.86
C LYS A 348 22.07 12.39 13.58
N GLY A 349 22.97 11.62 14.17
CA GLY A 349 22.65 10.42 14.91
C GLY A 349 22.79 9.12 14.11
N VAL A 350 23.38 9.18 12.90
CA VAL A 350 23.69 8.00 12.06
C VAL A 350 25.14 8.04 11.62
N ASN A 351 25.89 6.99 11.93
CA ASN A 351 27.28 6.83 11.49
C ASN A 351 27.54 5.57 10.66
N ARG A 352 26.50 4.77 10.37
CA ARG A 352 26.65 3.52 9.60
C ARG A 352 25.40 3.25 8.76
N VAL A 353 25.63 2.86 7.50
CA VAL A 353 24.62 2.42 6.55
C VAL A 353 24.96 1.01 6.08
N VAL A 354 23.98 0.11 6.09
CA VAL A 354 24.08 -1.25 5.55
C VAL A 354 23.00 -1.45 4.48
N TYR A 355 23.16 -2.47 3.64
CA TYR A 355 22.18 -2.82 2.62
C TYR A 355 21.66 -4.24 2.83
N ASP A 356 20.34 -4.44 2.90
CA ASP A 356 19.72 -5.75 3.07
C ASP A 356 19.59 -6.45 1.72
N ILE A 357 20.28 -7.60 1.59
CA ILE A 357 20.34 -8.44 0.39
C ILE A 357 19.51 -9.72 0.53
N SER A 358 18.50 -9.73 1.37
CA SER A 358 17.65 -10.90 1.62
C SER A 358 16.47 -10.95 0.66
N SER A 359 16.20 -12.14 0.07
CA SER A 359 15.02 -12.39 -0.76
C SER A 359 13.83 -12.87 0.08
N LYS A 360 12.61 -12.67 -0.42
CA LYS A 360 11.38 -13.22 0.16
C LYS A 360 10.86 -14.38 -0.70
N PRO A 361 10.70 -15.59 -0.17
CA PRO A 361 11.16 -16.05 1.16
C PRO A 361 12.68 -16.19 1.25
N PRO A 362 13.31 -16.41 2.43
CA PRO A 362 12.66 -16.54 3.74
C PRO A 362 12.38 -15.20 4.45
N ALA A 363 13.03 -14.11 4.03
CA ALA A 363 12.76 -12.80 4.62
C ALA A 363 11.38 -12.25 4.23
N THR A 364 10.98 -11.17 4.87
CA THR A 364 9.81 -10.36 4.48
C THR A 364 10.27 -9.11 3.72
N ILE A 365 9.33 -8.36 3.14
CA ILE A 365 9.66 -7.08 2.49
C ILE A 365 9.94 -6.03 3.56
N GLU A 366 9.02 -5.85 4.50
CA GLU A 366 9.24 -5.04 5.71
C GLU A 366 9.89 -5.90 6.81
N TRP A 367 10.61 -5.27 7.73
CA TRP A 367 11.33 -5.97 8.78
C TRP A 367 10.48 -6.26 10.03
N GLU A 368 9.42 -5.45 10.29
CA GLU A 368 8.43 -5.67 11.35
C GLU A 368 7.01 -5.79 10.79
#